data_6d45699265d8566eba238f5d07159fe7
#
_entry.id   6d45699265d8566eba238f5d07159fe7
#
_cell.length_a   1.000
_cell.length_b   1.000
_cell.length_c   1.000
_cell.angle_alpha   90.00
_cell.angle_beta   90.00
_cell.angle_gamma   90.00
#
_symmetry.space_group_name_H-M   'P 1'
#
loop_
_entity.id
_entity.type
_entity.pdbx_description
1 polymer ?
#
loop_
_entity_poly.entity_id
_entity_poly.type
_entity_poly.pdbx_seq_one_letter_code
_entity_poly.pdbx_strand_id
1 'polypeptide(L)'
;MPRVRFSKLVSPRPCIFNPFAPLLVSFICLFAVPVIGDDSQKTGEWDRIYTIHVLRQLADPVLVPLSMNELHQSVPKRDWELEQNNYQTSPLQAFVRVLSGIGPWLSLGADESEEGQLRAGYIELARTGIIHATDPDAADFMFGEAARDRIVHAHNLAYPLVVARDQLWEPLSDKQKDNVVAALKSHRPFEAFPGTWLWFSAIIEAALWELTGECEMKHIERAVESYMGWYVGDGYYTNGDSFNWDNYNSYVAQPLMLEVLRICKDQGHPLGDHLDKTKARAFRYAEVLEHMISPKGTFPVIGRSSTYRFAYLQHLGYVGARVEWPEVLDPGATRAAMTTVIKRMIEAPGTFDENGWLQPGYVGHQPSARDRYNNTGALYNCTLGLAHLGMPADHPLWTAPRAKWFQQRVWSGEDVANQKAYRE
;
A
#
# COMPACT_ATOMS: atom_id res chain seq x y z
N MET A 1 -32.79 -37.53 20.20
CA MET A 1 -32.98 -36.19 19.61
C MET A 1 -32.99 -35.14 20.69
N PRO A 2 -31.96 -34.33 20.91
CA PRO A 2 -32.04 -33.15 21.77
C PRO A 2 -32.22 -31.91 20.91
N ARG A 3 -33.16 -31.06 21.35
CA ARG A 3 -33.53 -29.77 20.72
C ARG A 3 -32.43 -28.74 21.00
N VAL A 4 -31.90 -28.12 19.94
CA VAL A 4 -31.01 -26.97 20.04
C VAL A 4 -31.87 -25.72 20.28
N ARG A 5 -31.57 -24.99 21.38
CA ARG A 5 -32.17 -23.70 21.70
C ARG A 5 -31.40 -22.60 20.96
N PHE A 6 -32.12 -21.80 20.16
CA PHE A 6 -31.61 -20.54 19.60
C PHE A 6 -31.47 -19.52 20.73
N SER A 7 -30.27 -18.98 20.94
CA SER A 7 -30.02 -17.86 21.82
C SER A 7 -30.11 -16.52 21.07
N LYS A 8 -30.66 -15.56 21.75
CA LYS A 8 -31.14 -14.26 21.38
C LYS A 8 -30.17 -13.41 20.53
N LEU A 9 -30.70 -12.81 19.47
CA LEU A 9 -30.13 -11.67 18.75
C LEU A 9 -29.89 -10.49 19.71
N VAL A 10 -28.67 -10.01 19.74
CA VAL A 10 -28.30 -8.75 20.40
C VAL A 10 -28.68 -7.61 19.44
N SER A 11 -29.56 -6.74 19.88
CA SER A 11 -29.96 -5.53 19.14
C SER A 11 -28.81 -4.51 19.11
N PRO A 12 -28.60 -3.79 17.99
CA PRO A 12 -27.63 -2.72 17.94
C PRO A 12 -28.08 -1.53 18.80
N ARG A 13 -27.15 -0.95 19.57
CA ARG A 13 -27.37 0.29 20.32
C ARG A 13 -27.52 1.47 19.33
N PRO A 14 -28.40 2.45 19.61
CA PRO A 14 -28.57 3.60 18.74
C PRO A 14 -27.34 4.52 18.79
N CYS A 15 -26.86 4.93 17.63
CA CYS A 15 -25.87 6.00 17.49
C CYS A 15 -26.47 7.33 17.99
N ILE A 16 -25.77 8.02 18.85
CA ILE A 16 -26.12 9.37 19.32
C ILE A 16 -25.83 10.34 18.18
N PHE A 17 -26.88 10.94 17.63
CA PHE A 17 -26.80 11.97 16.60
C PHE A 17 -26.24 13.28 17.19
N ASN A 18 -25.13 13.76 16.63
CA ASN A 18 -24.65 15.13 16.85
C ASN A 18 -25.13 16.02 15.67
N PRO A 19 -25.95 17.06 15.89
CA PRO A 19 -26.62 17.83 14.82
C PRO A 19 -25.71 18.79 14.05
N PHE A 20 -24.40 18.82 14.29
CA PHE A 20 -23.45 19.75 13.64
C PHE A 20 -22.38 19.06 12.78
N ALA A 21 -22.53 17.77 12.44
CA ALA A 21 -21.63 17.14 11.47
C ALA A 21 -22.06 17.50 10.03
N PRO A 22 -21.15 17.92 9.16
CA PRO A 22 -21.48 18.17 7.76
C PRO A 22 -21.96 16.88 7.07
N LEU A 23 -22.80 17.02 6.06
CA LEU A 23 -23.53 15.99 5.30
C LEU A 23 -22.69 14.80 4.72
N LEU A 24 -21.38 14.80 4.90
CA LEU A 24 -20.46 13.77 4.38
C LEU A 24 -20.53 12.43 5.13
N VAL A 25 -20.98 12.40 6.40
CA VAL A 25 -20.94 11.17 7.22
C VAL A 25 -22.10 10.21 6.90
N SER A 26 -23.17 10.68 6.27
CA SER A 26 -24.37 9.86 6.00
C SER A 26 -24.25 8.88 4.83
N PHE A 27 -23.24 8.97 3.98
CA PHE A 27 -23.07 8.08 2.81
C PHE A 27 -22.28 6.79 3.07
N ILE A 28 -21.70 6.64 4.26
CA ILE A 28 -20.77 5.52 4.55
C ILE A 28 -21.48 4.21 4.95
N CYS A 29 -22.78 4.19 5.19
CA CYS A 29 -23.47 3.07 5.85
C CYS A 29 -24.20 2.05 4.98
N LEU A 30 -24.06 2.00 3.66
CA LEU A 30 -24.87 1.08 2.83
C LEU A 30 -24.10 0.38 1.70
N PHE A 31 -23.23 -0.55 2.04
CA PHE A 31 -22.96 -1.69 1.18
C PHE A 31 -23.01 -2.96 2.02
N ALA A 32 -24.12 -3.68 1.93
CA ALA A 32 -24.20 -5.04 2.44
C ALA A 32 -23.23 -5.91 1.65
N VAL A 33 -22.26 -6.54 2.34
CA VAL A 33 -21.43 -7.58 1.72
C VAL A 33 -22.36 -8.66 1.19
N PRO A 34 -22.34 -9.00 -0.11
CA PRO A 34 -23.12 -10.13 -0.59
C PRO A 34 -22.65 -11.39 0.14
N VAL A 35 -23.62 -12.13 0.67
CA VAL A 35 -23.38 -13.42 1.36
C VAL A 35 -22.57 -14.33 0.43
N ILE A 36 -21.48 -14.86 0.97
CA ILE A 36 -20.48 -15.67 0.27
C ILE A 36 -21.14 -16.89 -0.39
N GLY A 37 -21.37 -16.80 -1.72
CA GLY A 37 -21.71 -17.93 -2.57
C GLY A 37 -20.47 -18.68 -3.04
N ASP A 38 -20.68 -19.84 -3.66
CA ASP A 38 -19.67 -20.72 -4.23
C ASP A 38 -18.57 -19.98 -5.03
N ASP A 39 -17.30 -20.26 -4.75
CA ASP A 39 -16.11 -19.63 -5.37
C ASP A 39 -16.06 -19.75 -6.90
N SER A 40 -16.84 -20.64 -7.50
CA SER A 40 -16.87 -20.89 -8.96
C SER A 40 -17.55 -19.79 -9.78
N GLN A 41 -18.31 -18.88 -9.14
CA GLN A 41 -19.06 -17.81 -9.82
C GLN A 41 -18.47 -16.41 -9.62
N LYS A 42 -17.30 -16.29 -8.97
CA LYS A 42 -16.70 -14.98 -8.70
C LYS A 42 -16.13 -14.37 -9.97
N THR A 43 -16.75 -13.30 -10.43
CA THR A 43 -16.29 -12.47 -11.55
C THR A 43 -15.15 -11.56 -11.09
N GLY A 44 -14.41 -10.96 -12.03
CA GLY A 44 -13.42 -9.96 -11.69
C GLY A 44 -14.03 -8.72 -11.03
N GLU A 45 -15.26 -8.38 -11.36
CA GLU A 45 -16.03 -7.33 -10.68
C GLU A 45 -16.22 -7.65 -9.19
N TRP A 46 -16.57 -8.90 -8.86
CA TRP A 46 -16.66 -9.30 -7.46
C TRP A 46 -15.33 -9.20 -6.72
N ASP A 47 -14.23 -9.66 -7.36
CA ASP A 47 -12.88 -9.55 -6.80
C ASP A 47 -12.50 -8.08 -6.54
N ARG A 48 -12.91 -7.15 -7.43
CA ARG A 48 -12.71 -5.70 -7.27
C ARG A 48 -13.51 -5.14 -6.09
N ILE A 49 -14.81 -5.43 -6.02
CA ILE A 49 -15.69 -5.01 -4.92
C ILE A 49 -15.16 -5.53 -3.59
N TYR A 50 -14.73 -6.80 -3.53
CA TYR A 50 -14.11 -7.38 -2.35
C TYR A 50 -12.83 -6.64 -1.94
N THR A 51 -11.96 -6.32 -2.90
CA THR A 51 -10.71 -5.60 -2.63
C THR A 51 -10.98 -4.17 -2.12
N ILE A 52 -12.00 -3.50 -2.65
CA ILE A 52 -12.46 -2.19 -2.14
C ILE A 52 -13.02 -2.32 -0.71
N HIS A 53 -13.75 -3.39 -0.41
CA HIS A 53 -14.21 -3.64 0.96
C HIS A 53 -13.00 -3.79 1.93
N VAL A 54 -11.96 -4.52 1.54
CA VAL A 54 -10.72 -4.64 2.33
C VAL A 54 -10.03 -3.27 2.48
N LEU A 55 -9.97 -2.47 1.40
CA LEU A 55 -9.44 -1.10 1.47
C LEU A 55 -10.17 -0.30 2.56
N ARG A 56 -11.49 -0.34 2.57
CA ARG A 56 -12.31 0.39 3.55
C ARG A 56 -12.03 -0.08 4.98
N GLN A 57 -11.98 -1.40 5.21
CA GLN A 57 -11.65 -1.95 6.54
C GLN A 57 -10.31 -1.44 7.08
N LEU A 58 -9.35 -1.21 6.17
CA LEU A 58 -8.02 -0.71 6.53
C LEU A 58 -7.97 0.83 6.62
N ALA A 59 -8.67 1.53 5.75
CA ALA A 59 -8.58 2.98 5.67
C ALA A 59 -9.50 3.71 6.64
N ASP A 60 -10.72 3.22 6.89
CA ASP A 60 -11.72 3.91 7.71
C ASP A 60 -11.24 4.19 9.15
N PRO A 61 -10.62 3.23 9.89
CA PRO A 61 -10.14 3.48 11.24
C PRO A 61 -9.07 4.58 11.33
N VAL A 62 -8.41 4.89 10.21
CA VAL A 62 -7.31 5.85 10.13
C VAL A 62 -7.80 7.19 9.54
N LEU A 63 -8.42 7.17 8.36
CA LEU A 63 -8.76 8.40 7.64
C LEU A 63 -9.97 9.13 8.24
N VAL A 64 -10.94 8.41 8.78
CA VAL A 64 -12.14 9.05 9.35
C VAL A 64 -11.77 9.88 10.58
N PRO A 65 -11.12 9.34 11.63
CA PRO A 65 -10.74 10.17 12.78
C PRO A 65 -9.71 11.26 12.41
N LEU A 66 -8.79 10.99 11.46
CA LEU A 66 -7.86 12.03 11.01
C LEU A 66 -8.57 13.19 10.34
N SER A 67 -9.63 12.93 9.55
CA SER A 67 -10.44 13.99 8.95
C SER A 67 -11.16 14.87 9.99
N MET A 68 -11.38 14.35 11.18
CA MET A 68 -11.94 15.05 12.34
C MET A 68 -10.86 15.64 13.26
N ASN A 69 -9.57 15.51 12.92
CA ASN A 69 -8.43 15.92 13.73
C ASN A 69 -8.35 15.18 15.09
N GLU A 70 -8.67 13.87 15.10
CA GLU A 70 -8.79 13.00 16.28
C GLU A 70 -7.99 11.70 16.19
N LEU A 71 -7.09 11.55 15.20
CA LEU A 71 -6.36 10.28 14.99
C LEU A 71 -5.45 9.94 16.18
N HIS A 72 -4.74 10.92 16.74
CA HIS A 72 -3.88 10.70 17.91
C HIS A 72 -4.62 10.11 19.11
N GLN A 73 -5.91 10.41 19.24
CA GLN A 73 -6.76 9.90 20.33
C GLN A 73 -7.35 8.53 19.99
N SER A 74 -7.48 8.20 18.69
CA SER A 74 -8.14 7.00 18.18
C SER A 74 -7.21 5.81 18.06
N VAL A 75 -5.91 6.03 17.79
CA VAL A 75 -4.93 4.93 17.68
C VAL A 75 -4.77 4.23 19.03
N PRO A 76 -4.92 2.89 19.09
CA PRO A 76 -4.83 2.14 20.34
C PRO A 76 -3.42 2.20 20.92
N LYS A 77 -3.33 2.43 22.24
CA LYS A 77 -2.08 2.36 23.00
C LYS A 77 -1.86 0.92 23.44
N ARG A 78 -0.92 0.25 22.79
CA ARG A 78 -0.59 -1.15 23.05
C ARG A 78 0.59 -1.25 24.02
N ASP A 79 0.53 -2.14 25.01
CA ASP A 79 1.60 -2.32 26.00
C ASP A 79 2.96 -2.57 25.33
N TRP A 80 3.01 -3.41 24.30
CA TRP A 80 4.24 -3.69 23.56
C TRP A 80 4.82 -2.50 22.78
N GLU A 81 4.02 -1.50 22.42
CA GLU A 81 4.49 -0.25 21.80
C GLU A 81 5.04 0.70 22.87
N LEU A 82 4.40 0.76 24.03
CA LEU A 82 4.86 1.56 25.17
C LEU A 82 6.19 1.03 25.70
N GLU A 83 6.36 -0.30 25.85
CA GLU A 83 7.61 -0.94 26.25
C GLU A 83 8.77 -0.65 25.29
N GLN A 84 8.50 -0.48 23.99
CA GLN A 84 9.51 -0.21 22.95
C GLN A 84 9.69 1.27 22.65
N ASN A 85 8.92 2.14 23.29
CA ASN A 85 8.92 3.59 23.08
C ASN A 85 8.73 3.99 21.60
N ASN A 86 7.87 3.25 20.85
CA ASN A 86 7.60 3.51 19.43
C ASN A 86 6.14 3.89 19.12
N TYR A 87 5.32 4.05 20.17
CA TYR A 87 3.91 4.45 20.06
C TYR A 87 3.74 5.84 19.42
N GLN A 88 4.61 6.79 19.75
CA GLN A 88 4.49 8.20 19.34
C GLN A 88 4.41 8.38 17.82
N THR A 89 5.02 7.48 17.07
CA THR A 89 4.98 7.49 15.58
C THR A 89 3.86 6.64 15.00
N SER A 90 3.07 5.95 15.83
CA SER A 90 2.02 5.05 15.36
C SER A 90 0.92 5.75 14.55
N PRO A 91 0.38 6.92 14.98
CA PRO A 91 -0.60 7.66 14.18
C PRO A 91 -0.04 8.10 12.82
N LEU A 92 1.16 8.68 12.79
CA LEU A 92 1.82 9.07 11.55
C LEU A 92 2.02 7.89 10.61
N GLN A 93 2.53 6.76 11.13
CA GLN A 93 2.76 5.57 10.32
C GLN A 93 1.45 5.00 9.76
N ALA A 94 0.38 4.94 10.56
CA ALA A 94 -0.92 4.48 10.10
C ALA A 94 -1.42 5.32 8.93
N PHE A 95 -1.40 6.64 9.09
CA PHE A 95 -1.87 7.57 8.06
C PHE A 95 -1.09 7.47 6.76
N VAL A 96 0.24 7.70 6.81
CA VAL A 96 1.02 7.79 5.56
C VAL A 96 1.11 6.45 4.82
N ARG A 97 1.03 5.32 5.53
CA ARG A 97 1.01 4.00 4.90
C ARG A 97 -0.32 3.66 4.26
N VAL A 98 -1.43 3.99 4.91
CA VAL A 98 -2.76 3.89 4.28
C VAL A 98 -2.78 4.75 3.02
N LEU A 99 -2.36 6.02 3.13
CA LEU A 99 -2.33 6.95 2.01
C LEU A 99 -1.48 6.42 0.85
N SER A 100 -0.28 5.89 1.14
CA SER A 100 0.61 5.29 0.15
C SER A 100 -0.03 4.09 -0.54
N GLY A 101 -0.72 3.22 0.21
CA GLY A 101 -1.35 2.02 -0.34
C GLY A 101 -2.58 2.30 -1.21
N ILE A 102 -3.37 3.32 -0.86
CA ILE A 102 -4.58 3.66 -1.63
C ILE A 102 -4.33 4.68 -2.75
N GLY A 103 -3.15 5.33 -2.76
CA GLY A 103 -2.78 6.34 -3.75
C GLY A 103 -3.05 5.94 -5.20
N PRO A 104 -2.67 4.74 -5.65
CA PRO A 104 -2.99 4.28 -7.01
C PRO A 104 -4.49 4.23 -7.30
N TRP A 105 -5.34 3.86 -6.34
CA TRP A 105 -6.79 3.89 -6.50
C TRP A 105 -7.33 5.31 -6.55
N LEU A 106 -6.83 6.20 -5.69
CA LEU A 106 -7.23 7.62 -5.68
C LEU A 106 -6.85 8.32 -7.00
N SER A 107 -5.76 7.91 -7.66
CA SER A 107 -5.31 8.51 -8.93
C SER A 107 -6.32 8.38 -10.08
N LEU A 108 -7.26 7.43 -10.00
CA LEU A 108 -8.33 7.29 -10.99
C LEU A 108 -9.35 8.44 -10.95
N GLY A 109 -9.33 9.26 -9.90
CA GLY A 109 -10.26 10.40 -9.75
C GLY A 109 -11.71 9.98 -9.49
N ALA A 110 -12.59 10.97 -9.39
CA ALA A 110 -14.03 10.76 -9.27
C ALA A 110 -14.66 10.48 -10.64
N ASP A 111 -15.69 9.63 -10.67
CA ASP A 111 -16.55 9.42 -11.84
C ASP A 111 -17.99 9.11 -11.38
N GLU A 112 -18.93 8.93 -12.33
CA GLU A 112 -20.35 8.74 -12.07
C GLU A 112 -20.71 7.34 -11.54
N SER A 113 -19.75 6.39 -11.54
CA SER A 113 -19.97 5.05 -10.99
C SER A 113 -20.09 5.09 -9.46
N GLU A 114 -20.71 4.06 -8.88
CA GLU A 114 -20.77 3.93 -7.41
C GLU A 114 -19.36 3.90 -6.78
N GLU A 115 -18.41 3.22 -7.44
CA GLU A 115 -17.03 3.22 -7.01
C GLU A 115 -16.37 4.59 -7.14
N GLY A 116 -16.62 5.32 -8.24
CA GLY A 116 -16.09 6.67 -8.45
C GLY A 116 -16.60 7.67 -7.42
N GLN A 117 -17.88 7.58 -7.06
CA GLN A 117 -18.47 8.41 -6.00
C GLN A 117 -17.89 8.06 -4.62
N LEU A 118 -17.72 6.76 -4.33
CA LEU A 118 -17.02 6.32 -3.11
C LEU A 118 -15.59 6.86 -3.07
N ARG A 119 -14.86 6.73 -4.17
CA ARG A 119 -13.48 7.22 -4.30
C ARG A 119 -13.37 8.72 -4.10
N ALA A 120 -14.35 9.50 -4.58
CA ALA A 120 -14.44 10.94 -4.30
C ALA A 120 -14.44 11.24 -2.80
N GLY A 121 -15.20 10.50 -2.01
CA GLY A 121 -15.20 10.61 -0.55
C GLY A 121 -13.82 10.32 0.07
N TYR A 122 -13.13 9.28 -0.42
CA TYR A 122 -11.78 8.95 0.07
C TYR A 122 -10.71 9.95 -0.38
N ILE A 123 -10.85 10.59 -1.54
CA ILE A 123 -10.00 11.70 -1.97
C ILE A 123 -10.11 12.87 -0.97
N GLU A 124 -11.33 13.22 -0.56
CA GLU A 124 -11.54 14.28 0.45
C GLU A 124 -10.97 13.90 1.82
N LEU A 125 -11.22 12.67 2.30
CA LEU A 125 -10.65 12.18 3.56
C LEU A 125 -9.13 12.21 3.54
N ALA A 126 -8.50 11.74 2.45
CA ALA A 126 -7.06 11.73 2.28
C ALA A 126 -6.45 13.13 2.25
N ARG A 127 -7.08 14.05 1.50
CA ARG A 127 -6.64 15.45 1.40
C ARG A 127 -6.75 16.19 2.74
N THR A 128 -7.88 16.04 3.43
CA THR A 128 -8.08 16.58 4.77
C THR A 128 -7.06 16.00 5.75
N GLY A 129 -6.78 14.70 5.65
CA GLY A 129 -5.74 14.04 6.44
C GLY A 129 -4.34 14.61 6.18
N ILE A 130 -3.97 14.88 4.91
CA ILE A 130 -2.71 15.53 4.57
C ILE A 130 -2.62 16.91 5.24
N ILE A 131 -3.70 17.70 5.16
CA ILE A 131 -3.74 19.05 5.76
C ILE A 131 -3.54 18.97 7.28
N HIS A 132 -4.31 18.14 7.98
CA HIS A 132 -4.19 18.00 9.43
C HIS A 132 -2.83 17.45 9.87
N ALA A 133 -2.29 16.47 9.16
CA ALA A 133 -1.00 15.89 9.50
C ALA A 133 0.19 16.85 9.31
N THR A 134 0.07 17.84 8.40
CA THR A 134 1.16 18.74 8.03
C THR A 134 0.98 20.17 8.54
N ASP A 135 -0.20 20.57 9.02
CA ASP A 135 -0.43 21.90 9.60
C ASP A 135 0.03 21.95 11.07
N PRO A 136 1.03 22.79 11.41
CA PRO A 136 1.51 22.91 12.79
C PRO A 136 0.45 23.33 13.82
N ASP A 137 -0.64 23.95 13.38
CA ASP A 137 -1.74 24.40 14.24
C ASP A 137 -2.82 23.32 14.44
N ALA A 138 -2.73 22.18 13.73
CA ALA A 138 -3.69 21.08 13.85
C ALA A 138 -3.43 20.20 15.08
N ALA A 139 -4.48 19.64 15.69
CA ALA A 139 -4.34 18.71 16.81
C ALA A 139 -3.64 17.40 16.40
N ASP A 140 -3.83 16.98 15.16
CA ASP A 140 -3.16 15.82 14.56
C ASP A 140 -1.90 16.18 13.76
N PHE A 141 -1.22 17.29 14.09
CA PHE A 141 0.08 17.62 13.50
C PHE A 141 1.10 16.51 13.79
N MET A 142 1.74 15.95 12.75
CA MET A 142 2.58 14.74 12.86
C MET A 142 4.03 14.94 12.41
N PHE A 143 4.34 16.04 11.70
CA PHE A 143 5.67 16.33 11.14
C PHE A 143 6.46 17.37 11.95
N GLY A 144 6.41 17.26 13.29
CA GLY A 144 7.12 18.15 14.21
C GLY A 144 8.65 18.07 14.09
N GLU A 145 9.35 17.84 15.20
CA GLU A 145 10.81 17.82 15.22
C GLU A 145 11.41 16.83 14.22
N ALA A 146 12.50 17.24 13.58
CA ALA A 146 13.23 16.42 12.65
C ALA A 146 13.85 15.20 13.37
N ALA A 147 13.62 14.01 12.83
CA ALA A 147 14.16 12.76 13.34
C ALA A 147 14.57 11.86 12.15
N ARG A 148 15.55 10.98 12.37
CA ARG A 148 16.05 10.12 11.28
C ARG A 148 14.98 9.24 10.63
N ASP A 149 14.02 8.76 11.40
CA ASP A 149 12.88 7.97 10.92
C ASP A 149 11.90 8.76 10.04
N ARG A 150 12.03 10.10 9.98
CA ARG A 150 11.27 10.95 9.04
C ARG A 150 11.47 10.52 7.58
N ILE A 151 12.64 10.00 7.23
CA ILE A 151 12.89 9.42 5.91
C ILE A 151 11.84 8.33 5.58
N VAL A 152 11.54 7.45 6.58
CA VAL A 152 10.56 6.35 6.42
C VAL A 152 9.13 6.88 6.34
N HIS A 153 8.81 7.99 6.97
CA HIS A 153 7.44 8.53 6.99
C HIS A 153 7.18 9.46 5.81
N ALA A 154 8.14 10.35 5.52
CA ALA A 154 8.03 11.31 4.44
C ALA A 154 7.94 10.64 3.05
N HIS A 155 8.60 9.48 2.82
CA HIS A 155 8.47 8.78 1.55
C HIS A 155 7.06 8.25 1.31
N ASN A 156 6.37 7.79 2.36
CA ASN A 156 4.98 7.34 2.27
C ASN A 156 4.00 8.51 2.07
N LEU A 157 4.39 9.74 2.39
CA LEU A 157 3.67 10.95 2.00
C LEU A 157 4.00 11.36 0.56
N ALA A 158 5.29 11.33 0.18
CA ALA A 158 5.78 11.75 -1.13
C ALA A 158 5.18 10.91 -2.28
N TYR A 159 5.20 9.59 -2.15
CA TYR A 159 4.75 8.66 -3.19
C TYR A 159 3.30 8.92 -3.64
N PRO A 160 2.28 8.96 -2.76
CA PRO A 160 0.91 9.22 -3.19
C PRO A 160 0.69 10.63 -3.75
N LEU A 161 1.46 11.63 -3.32
CA LEU A 161 1.39 12.98 -3.89
C LEU A 161 1.84 13.02 -5.37
N VAL A 162 2.77 12.16 -5.75
CA VAL A 162 3.18 11.97 -7.15
C VAL A 162 2.15 11.15 -7.92
N VAL A 163 1.73 10.03 -7.34
CA VAL A 163 0.85 9.05 -8.02
C VAL A 163 -0.56 9.60 -8.23
N ALA A 164 -1.10 10.32 -7.27
CA ALA A 164 -2.44 10.92 -7.29
C ALA A 164 -2.37 12.45 -7.22
N ARG A 165 -1.45 13.05 -7.98
CA ARG A 165 -1.13 14.47 -7.98
C ARG A 165 -2.36 15.36 -8.12
N ASP A 166 -3.18 15.10 -9.14
CA ASP A 166 -4.37 15.91 -9.46
C ASP A 166 -5.41 15.88 -8.32
N GLN A 167 -5.46 14.80 -7.54
CA GLN A 167 -6.41 14.63 -6.45
C GLN A 167 -5.88 15.12 -5.10
N LEU A 168 -4.57 14.97 -4.85
CA LEU A 168 -4.00 15.19 -3.52
C LEU A 168 -3.14 16.44 -3.40
N TRP A 169 -2.47 16.87 -4.49
CA TRP A 169 -1.55 18.01 -4.47
C TRP A 169 -2.14 19.27 -5.10
N GLU A 170 -2.67 19.15 -6.33
CA GLU A 170 -3.11 20.35 -7.06
C GLU A 170 -4.22 21.15 -6.35
N PRO A 171 -5.20 20.53 -5.67
CA PRO A 171 -6.25 21.25 -4.96
C PRO A 171 -5.82 21.94 -3.67
N LEU A 172 -4.59 21.70 -3.18
CA LEU A 172 -4.10 22.34 -1.97
C LEU A 172 -3.83 23.84 -2.20
N SER A 173 -4.15 24.66 -1.20
CA SER A 173 -3.75 26.07 -1.18
C SER A 173 -2.23 26.23 -1.03
N ASP A 174 -1.69 27.40 -1.34
CA ASP A 174 -0.26 27.68 -1.24
C ASP A 174 0.27 27.40 0.19
N LYS A 175 -0.43 27.86 1.24
CA LYS A 175 -0.05 27.57 2.64
C LYS A 175 0.00 26.05 2.91
N GLN A 176 -0.97 25.30 2.41
CA GLN A 176 -1.01 23.84 2.59
C GLN A 176 0.13 23.14 1.82
N LYS A 177 0.43 23.62 0.61
CA LYS A 177 1.58 23.13 -0.16
C LYS A 177 2.89 23.42 0.57
N ASP A 178 3.05 24.61 1.15
CA ASP A 178 4.23 24.96 1.94
C ASP A 178 4.39 24.03 3.16
N ASN A 179 3.32 23.72 3.87
CA ASN A 179 3.34 22.79 5.00
C ASN A 179 3.76 21.38 4.55
N VAL A 180 3.22 20.87 3.44
CA VAL A 180 3.60 19.57 2.86
C VAL A 180 5.07 19.56 2.44
N VAL A 181 5.54 20.63 1.78
CA VAL A 181 6.96 20.78 1.39
C VAL A 181 7.87 20.78 2.63
N ALA A 182 7.48 21.46 3.69
CA ALA A 182 8.23 21.45 4.96
C ALA A 182 8.29 20.04 5.56
N ALA A 183 7.17 19.30 5.55
CA ALA A 183 7.09 17.91 6.00
C ALA A 183 8.01 17.00 5.16
N LEU A 184 8.01 17.13 3.84
CA LEU A 184 8.89 16.38 2.95
C LEU A 184 10.37 16.73 3.20
N LYS A 185 10.73 18.00 3.30
CA LYS A 185 12.11 18.45 3.54
C LYS A 185 12.64 18.09 4.94
N SER A 186 11.78 17.67 5.88
CA SER A 186 12.19 17.29 7.24
C SER A 186 13.17 16.11 7.31
N HIS A 187 13.33 15.34 6.24
CA HIS A 187 14.30 14.26 6.16
C HIS A 187 15.74 14.72 5.87
N ARG A 188 15.93 15.87 5.21
CA ARG A 188 17.23 16.35 4.68
C ARG A 188 18.39 16.41 5.67
N PRO A 189 18.17 16.66 6.98
CA PRO A 189 19.27 16.62 7.96
C PRO A 189 19.88 15.24 8.18
N PHE A 190 19.28 14.16 7.64
CA PHE A 190 19.66 12.79 7.94
C PHE A 190 20.09 12.04 6.68
N GLU A 191 21.22 11.35 6.76
CA GLU A 191 21.68 10.42 5.73
C GLU A 191 20.85 9.13 5.75
N ALA A 192 20.42 8.68 4.57
CA ALA A 192 19.77 7.38 4.39
C ALA A 192 20.78 6.24 4.58
N PHE A 193 20.40 5.18 5.29
CA PHE A 193 21.20 3.96 5.37
C PHE A 193 21.27 3.27 4.00
N PRO A 194 22.36 2.54 3.72
CA PRO A 194 22.43 1.66 2.55
C PRO A 194 21.26 0.66 2.52
N GLY A 195 20.76 0.36 1.34
CA GLY A 195 19.59 -0.49 1.12
C GLY A 195 18.34 0.31 0.78
N THR A 196 17.17 -0.18 1.16
CA THR A 196 15.86 0.39 0.78
C THR A 196 15.68 1.86 1.18
N TRP A 197 16.37 2.32 2.23
CA TRP A 197 16.30 3.71 2.68
C TRP A 197 16.80 4.70 1.64
N LEU A 198 17.66 4.28 0.73
CA LEU A 198 18.09 5.11 -0.40
C LEU A 198 16.89 5.50 -1.28
N TRP A 199 15.98 4.55 -1.53
CA TRP A 199 14.76 4.84 -2.29
C TRP A 199 13.76 5.71 -1.52
N PHE A 200 13.78 5.65 -0.18
CA PHE A 200 12.95 6.57 0.62
C PHE A 200 13.38 8.02 0.43
N SER A 201 14.67 8.33 0.53
CA SER A 201 15.13 9.69 0.27
C SER A 201 15.01 10.08 -1.21
N ALA A 202 15.26 9.15 -2.13
CA ALA A 202 15.17 9.43 -3.56
C ALA A 202 13.75 9.80 -4.01
N ILE A 203 12.72 9.07 -3.54
CA ILE A 203 11.32 9.40 -3.92
C ILE A 203 10.86 10.71 -3.29
N ILE A 204 11.33 11.05 -2.08
CA ILE A 204 11.03 12.36 -1.47
C ILE A 204 11.58 13.49 -2.34
N GLU A 205 12.84 13.40 -2.74
CA GLU A 205 13.47 14.43 -3.57
C GLU A 205 12.91 14.44 -5.00
N ALA A 206 12.60 13.29 -5.58
CA ALA A 206 11.92 13.21 -6.86
C ALA A 206 10.53 13.83 -6.83
N ALA A 207 9.76 13.62 -5.75
CA ALA A 207 8.48 14.27 -5.54
C ALA A 207 8.61 15.79 -5.38
N LEU A 208 9.56 16.27 -4.57
CA LEU A 208 9.85 17.70 -4.49
C LEU A 208 10.18 18.28 -5.85
N TRP A 209 11.01 17.58 -6.64
CA TRP A 209 11.36 18.01 -8.00
C TRP A 209 10.15 18.11 -8.91
N GLU A 210 9.31 17.08 -8.97
CA GLU A 210 8.11 17.05 -9.83
C GLU A 210 7.06 18.08 -9.38
N LEU A 211 6.90 18.30 -8.08
CA LEU A 211 5.85 19.15 -7.52
C LEU A 211 6.25 20.63 -7.40
N THR A 212 7.53 20.94 -7.20
CA THR A 212 8.00 22.29 -6.90
C THR A 212 9.16 22.77 -7.78
N GLY A 213 9.80 21.89 -8.54
CA GLY A 213 11.02 22.17 -9.31
C GLY A 213 12.31 22.13 -8.48
N GLU A 214 12.26 21.85 -7.17
CA GLU A 214 13.42 21.79 -6.29
C GLU A 214 13.77 20.36 -5.90
N CYS A 215 15.06 19.98 -5.94
CA CYS A 215 15.52 18.73 -5.35
C CYS A 215 16.99 18.79 -4.90
N GLU A 216 17.36 17.90 -3.99
CA GLU A 216 18.75 17.54 -3.74
C GLU A 216 19.11 16.29 -4.52
N MET A 217 19.59 16.47 -5.75
CA MET A 217 19.84 15.40 -6.73
C MET A 217 20.76 14.28 -6.20
N LYS A 218 21.69 14.60 -5.29
CA LYS A 218 22.59 13.61 -4.65
C LYS A 218 21.87 12.38 -4.07
N HIS A 219 20.62 12.53 -3.58
CA HIS A 219 19.85 11.41 -3.02
C HIS A 219 19.34 10.47 -4.10
N ILE A 220 18.91 11.04 -5.23
CA ILE A 220 18.46 10.29 -6.41
C ILE A 220 19.65 9.57 -7.05
N GLU A 221 20.75 10.28 -7.31
CA GLU A 221 21.99 9.73 -7.88
C GLU A 221 22.48 8.54 -7.07
N ARG A 222 22.64 8.73 -5.75
CA ARG A 222 23.14 7.67 -4.85
C ARG A 222 22.23 6.43 -4.85
N ALA A 223 20.91 6.61 -4.88
CA ALA A 223 19.97 5.48 -4.92
C ALA A 223 20.08 4.70 -6.24
N VAL A 224 20.09 5.41 -7.37
CA VAL A 224 20.18 4.78 -8.70
C VAL A 224 21.51 4.07 -8.87
N GLU A 225 22.64 4.74 -8.61
CA GLU A 225 23.97 4.15 -8.75
C GLU A 225 24.14 2.90 -7.90
N SER A 226 23.71 2.96 -6.61
CA SER A 226 23.80 1.80 -5.71
C SER A 226 22.98 0.62 -6.22
N TYR A 227 21.70 0.85 -6.57
CA TYR A 227 20.83 -0.24 -7.01
C TYR A 227 21.18 -0.80 -8.37
N MET A 228 21.71 0.02 -9.30
CA MET A 228 22.24 -0.52 -10.56
C MET A 228 23.39 -1.49 -10.31
N GLY A 229 24.25 -1.22 -9.29
CA GLY A 229 25.33 -2.10 -8.86
C GLY A 229 24.88 -3.33 -8.04
N TRP A 230 23.71 -3.26 -7.40
CA TRP A 230 23.17 -4.32 -6.55
C TRP A 230 22.24 -5.30 -7.29
N TYR A 231 22.13 -5.21 -8.60
CA TYR A 231 21.37 -6.18 -9.39
C TYR A 231 22.07 -7.54 -9.41
N VAL A 232 21.36 -8.58 -9.00
CA VAL A 232 21.93 -9.95 -8.91
C VAL A 232 21.38 -10.91 -9.95
N GLY A 233 20.55 -10.42 -10.88
CA GLY A 233 19.96 -11.21 -11.95
C GLY A 233 18.50 -11.58 -11.67
N ASP A 234 17.84 -12.06 -12.70
CA ASP A 234 16.49 -12.63 -12.67
C ASP A 234 15.42 -11.70 -12.04
N GLY A 235 15.59 -10.39 -12.24
CA GLY A 235 14.71 -9.35 -11.71
C GLY A 235 14.95 -8.99 -10.24
N TYR A 236 15.98 -9.54 -9.59
CA TYR A 236 16.23 -9.34 -8.16
C TYR A 236 17.39 -8.39 -7.87
N TYR A 237 17.27 -7.59 -6.81
CA TYR A 237 18.30 -6.70 -6.29
C TYR A 237 18.64 -7.06 -4.85
N THR A 238 19.92 -6.92 -4.44
CA THR A 238 20.26 -6.98 -3.01
C THR A 238 19.72 -5.74 -2.30
N ASN A 239 19.55 -5.85 -0.98
CA ASN A 239 19.15 -4.73 -0.13
C ASN A 239 20.36 -4.22 0.67
N GLY A 240 21.30 -3.63 -0.04
CA GLY A 240 22.64 -3.25 0.42
C GLY A 240 23.73 -4.14 -0.21
N ASP A 241 24.97 -4.04 0.28
CA ASP A 241 26.15 -4.72 -0.29
C ASP A 241 26.12 -6.25 -0.13
N SER A 242 25.27 -6.76 0.77
CA SER A 242 25.11 -8.19 1.00
C SER A 242 23.72 -8.65 0.58
N PHE A 243 23.65 -9.85 -0.01
CA PHE A 243 22.38 -10.45 -0.37
C PHE A 243 21.52 -10.73 0.88
N ASN A 244 20.30 -10.21 0.87
CA ASN A 244 19.26 -10.51 1.85
C ASN A 244 18.02 -10.97 1.11
N TRP A 245 17.57 -12.17 1.40
CA TRP A 245 16.33 -12.64 0.84
C TRP A 245 15.16 -12.17 1.69
N ASP A 246 14.58 -11.05 1.32
CA ASP A 246 13.41 -10.45 1.94
C ASP A 246 12.43 -9.94 0.86
N ASN A 247 11.26 -9.48 1.29
CA ASN A 247 10.21 -9.02 0.37
C ASN A 247 10.35 -7.53 -0.02
N TYR A 248 11.43 -6.84 0.36
CA TYR A 248 11.61 -5.41 0.05
C TYR A 248 11.78 -5.11 -1.44
N ASN A 249 12.15 -6.08 -2.25
CA ASN A 249 12.09 -5.93 -3.71
C ASN A 249 10.66 -5.75 -4.20
N SER A 250 9.68 -6.47 -3.59
CA SER A 250 8.28 -6.40 -3.97
C SER A 250 7.60 -5.14 -3.44
N TYR A 251 7.66 -4.93 -2.13
CA TYR A 251 7.16 -3.68 -1.56
C TYR A 251 8.30 -2.69 -1.38
N VAL A 252 8.07 -1.47 -1.80
CA VAL A 252 8.96 -0.32 -1.69
C VAL A 252 10.05 -0.25 -2.76
N ALA A 253 11.06 -1.16 -2.82
CA ALA A 253 12.28 -0.92 -3.60
C ALA A 253 12.00 -0.76 -5.10
N GLN A 254 11.46 -1.76 -5.76
CA GLN A 254 11.23 -1.67 -7.21
C GLN A 254 10.11 -0.69 -7.59
N PRO A 255 8.95 -0.61 -6.87
CA PRO A 255 7.96 0.42 -7.14
C PRO A 255 8.51 1.85 -7.04
N LEU A 256 9.28 2.16 -5.97
CA LEU A 256 9.87 3.50 -5.83
C LEU A 256 10.96 3.77 -6.87
N MET A 257 11.79 2.77 -7.18
CA MET A 257 12.81 2.89 -8.22
C MET A 257 12.21 3.25 -9.57
N LEU A 258 11.17 2.55 -9.98
CA LEU A 258 10.48 2.81 -11.24
C LEU A 258 9.86 4.20 -11.28
N GLU A 259 9.24 4.65 -10.16
CA GLU A 259 8.65 5.99 -10.09
C GLU A 259 9.72 7.10 -10.13
N VAL A 260 10.83 6.93 -9.41
CA VAL A 260 11.95 7.88 -9.46
C VAL A 260 12.56 7.96 -10.86
N LEU A 261 12.77 6.82 -11.52
CA LEU A 261 13.33 6.80 -12.88
C LEU A 261 12.35 7.38 -13.92
N ARG A 262 11.04 7.20 -13.74
CA ARG A 262 10.01 7.87 -14.54
C ARG A 262 10.14 9.39 -14.40
N ILE A 263 10.20 9.89 -13.18
CA ILE A 263 10.35 11.33 -12.93
C ILE A 263 11.64 11.86 -13.56
N CYS A 264 12.76 11.17 -13.40
CA CYS A 264 14.02 11.53 -14.05
C CYS A 264 13.88 11.62 -15.57
N LYS A 265 13.18 10.66 -16.19
CA LYS A 265 12.95 10.64 -17.64
C LYS A 265 12.07 11.81 -18.08
N ASP A 266 10.98 12.08 -17.36
CA ASP A 266 10.05 13.16 -17.67
C ASP A 266 10.69 14.56 -17.51
N GLN A 267 11.66 14.67 -16.58
CA GLN A 267 12.48 15.88 -16.36
C GLN A 267 13.69 15.97 -17.31
N GLY A 268 13.88 15.00 -18.20
CA GLY A 268 15.00 14.98 -19.17
C GLY A 268 16.37 14.70 -18.55
N HIS A 269 16.43 14.08 -17.37
CA HIS A 269 17.68 13.76 -16.67
C HIS A 269 18.25 12.43 -17.15
N PRO A 270 19.59 12.28 -17.34
CA PRO A 270 20.23 11.07 -17.85
C PRO A 270 19.96 9.80 -17.04
N LEU A 271 19.70 9.89 -15.73
CA LEU A 271 19.30 8.74 -14.92
C LEU A 271 18.00 8.08 -15.40
N GLY A 272 17.15 8.82 -16.11
CA GLY A 272 15.94 8.28 -16.74
C GLY A 272 16.22 7.23 -17.81
N ASP A 273 17.45 7.17 -18.38
CA ASP A 273 17.85 6.17 -19.37
C ASP A 273 17.86 4.75 -18.81
N HIS A 274 17.93 4.62 -17.48
CA HIS A 274 17.81 3.31 -16.80
C HIS A 274 16.38 2.75 -16.77
N LEU A 275 15.36 3.54 -17.10
CA LEU A 275 13.95 3.15 -16.92
C LEU A 275 13.57 1.90 -17.71
N ASP A 276 13.89 1.84 -18.99
CA ASP A 276 13.43 0.74 -19.87
C ASP A 276 14.07 -0.60 -19.47
N LYS A 277 15.36 -0.58 -19.13
CA LYS A 277 16.05 -1.76 -18.56
C LYS A 277 15.44 -2.20 -17.23
N THR A 278 15.13 -1.23 -16.36
CA THR A 278 14.52 -1.50 -15.06
C THR A 278 13.11 -2.07 -15.20
N LYS A 279 12.32 -1.59 -16.16
CA LYS A 279 11.00 -2.18 -16.49
C LYS A 279 11.10 -3.65 -16.87
N ALA A 280 12.02 -4.03 -17.76
CA ALA A 280 12.19 -5.42 -18.16
C ALA A 280 12.53 -6.34 -16.94
N ARG A 281 13.40 -5.87 -16.04
CA ARG A 281 13.71 -6.54 -14.78
C ARG A 281 12.50 -6.66 -13.86
N ALA A 282 11.70 -5.59 -13.78
CA ALA A 282 10.50 -5.53 -12.97
C ALA A 282 9.42 -6.52 -13.46
N PHE A 283 9.25 -6.66 -14.76
CA PHE A 283 8.32 -7.65 -15.33
C PHE A 283 8.75 -9.08 -15.04
N ARG A 284 10.05 -9.36 -15.14
CA ARG A 284 10.58 -10.64 -14.73
C ARG A 284 10.34 -10.92 -13.25
N TYR A 285 10.54 -9.93 -12.39
CA TYR A 285 10.30 -10.09 -10.96
C TYR A 285 8.81 -10.30 -10.65
N ALA A 286 7.92 -9.63 -11.37
CA ALA A 286 6.47 -9.84 -11.25
C ALA A 286 6.06 -11.30 -11.58
N GLU A 287 6.64 -11.88 -12.64
CA GLU A 287 6.46 -13.30 -12.99
C GLU A 287 6.93 -14.22 -11.85
N VAL A 288 8.11 -13.97 -11.28
CA VAL A 288 8.63 -14.74 -10.14
C VAL A 288 7.71 -14.65 -8.93
N LEU A 289 7.18 -13.46 -8.63
CA LEU A 289 6.28 -13.26 -7.49
C LEU A 289 4.97 -14.05 -7.65
N GLU A 290 4.35 -14.02 -8.85
CA GLU A 290 3.14 -14.79 -9.09
C GLU A 290 3.41 -16.30 -8.94
N HIS A 291 4.53 -16.78 -9.49
CA HIS A 291 4.94 -18.17 -9.38
C HIS A 291 5.27 -18.63 -7.96
N MET A 292 5.58 -17.71 -7.04
CA MET A 292 5.76 -18.02 -5.61
C MET A 292 4.44 -18.19 -4.85
N ILE A 293 3.30 -17.81 -5.42
CA ILE A 293 2.01 -17.97 -4.75
C ILE A 293 1.55 -19.42 -4.86
N SER A 294 1.52 -20.15 -3.74
CA SER A 294 1.14 -21.56 -3.69
C SER A 294 -0.29 -21.78 -4.18
N PRO A 295 -0.69 -23.02 -4.55
CA PRO A 295 -2.05 -23.31 -4.97
C PRO A 295 -3.15 -22.93 -3.97
N LYS A 296 -2.77 -22.75 -2.70
CA LYS A 296 -3.67 -22.36 -1.60
C LYS A 296 -3.65 -20.87 -1.28
N GLY A 297 -2.96 -20.03 -2.08
CA GLY A 297 -2.85 -18.59 -1.82
C GLY A 297 -1.97 -18.28 -0.59
N THR A 298 -0.84 -18.94 -0.46
CA THR A 298 0.23 -18.61 0.48
C THR A 298 1.51 -18.32 -0.29
N PHE A 299 2.45 -17.61 0.31
CA PHE A 299 3.77 -17.33 -0.27
C PHE A 299 4.86 -17.59 0.79
N PRO A 300 6.14 -17.71 0.40
CA PRO A 300 7.22 -17.93 1.35
C PRO A 300 7.30 -16.83 2.41
N VAL A 301 7.36 -17.23 3.67
CA VAL A 301 7.60 -16.34 4.79
C VAL A 301 9.11 -16.16 4.95
N ILE A 302 9.63 -15.05 4.47
CA ILE A 302 11.06 -14.77 4.41
C ILE A 302 11.36 -13.35 4.87
N GLY A 303 12.52 -13.18 5.50
CA GLY A 303 13.04 -11.87 5.88
C GLY A 303 12.26 -11.20 7.01
N ARG A 304 12.44 -9.91 7.09
CA ARG A 304 11.86 -9.00 8.09
C ARG A 304 10.55 -8.38 7.61
N SER A 305 9.88 -7.64 8.50
CA SER A 305 8.64 -6.90 8.21
C SER A 305 7.48 -7.79 7.78
N SER A 306 7.46 -8.97 8.31
CA SER A 306 6.51 -10.03 7.95
C SER A 306 5.07 -9.66 8.28
N THR A 307 4.84 -8.81 9.28
CA THR A 307 3.52 -8.34 9.68
C THR A 307 2.87 -7.38 8.67
N TYR A 308 3.60 -7.00 7.61
CA TYR A 308 3.03 -6.24 6.49
C TYR A 308 2.16 -7.11 5.56
N ARG A 309 1.90 -8.36 5.93
CA ARG A 309 0.94 -9.27 5.31
C ARG A 309 1.07 -9.29 3.78
N PHE A 310 -0.01 -8.99 3.09
CA PHE A 310 -0.08 -8.99 1.63
C PHE A 310 0.58 -7.76 0.95
N ALA A 311 1.35 -6.91 1.66
CA ALA A 311 2.25 -5.95 1.00
C ALA A 311 3.15 -6.61 -0.05
N TYR A 312 3.47 -7.90 0.12
CA TYR A 312 4.12 -8.76 -0.86
C TYR A 312 3.55 -8.61 -2.29
N LEU A 313 2.26 -8.29 -2.43
CA LEU A 313 1.59 -8.14 -3.72
C LEU A 313 1.78 -6.76 -4.36
N GLN A 314 2.44 -5.80 -3.69
CA GLN A 314 2.56 -4.43 -4.21
C GLN A 314 3.13 -4.41 -5.62
N HIS A 315 4.22 -5.11 -5.86
CA HIS A 315 4.88 -5.08 -7.16
C HIS A 315 3.98 -5.62 -8.29
N LEU A 316 3.25 -6.72 -8.04
CA LEU A 316 2.29 -7.27 -9.00
C LEU A 316 1.20 -6.25 -9.38
N GLY A 317 0.66 -5.55 -8.39
CA GLY A 317 -0.33 -4.51 -8.63
C GLY A 317 0.26 -3.24 -9.26
N TYR A 318 1.45 -2.84 -8.80
CA TYR A 318 2.12 -1.62 -9.23
C TYR A 318 2.49 -1.64 -10.72
N VAL A 319 3.08 -2.75 -11.21
CA VAL A 319 3.49 -2.81 -12.63
C VAL A 319 2.29 -2.61 -13.55
N GLY A 320 1.13 -3.21 -13.26
CA GLY A 320 -0.08 -3.00 -14.05
C GLY A 320 -0.69 -1.59 -13.92
N ALA A 321 -0.67 -1.04 -12.72
CA ALA A 321 -1.32 0.25 -12.44
C ALA A 321 -0.46 1.47 -12.87
N ARG A 322 0.87 1.34 -12.88
CA ARG A 322 1.79 2.48 -13.04
C ARG A 322 2.79 2.34 -14.19
N VAL A 323 2.98 1.14 -14.72
CA VAL A 323 3.91 0.89 -15.82
C VAL A 323 3.14 0.40 -17.04
N GLU A 324 2.93 -0.90 -17.11
CA GLU A 324 2.07 -1.59 -18.06
C GLU A 324 1.84 -3.03 -17.58
N TRP A 325 0.81 -3.70 -18.09
CA TRP A 325 0.56 -5.08 -17.72
C TRP A 325 1.59 -6.01 -18.41
N PRO A 326 2.37 -6.84 -17.64
CA PRO A 326 3.33 -7.75 -18.22
C PRO A 326 2.64 -8.84 -19.06
N GLU A 327 3.00 -8.98 -20.33
CA GLU A 327 2.39 -9.99 -21.26
C GLU A 327 2.53 -11.43 -20.75
N VAL A 328 3.55 -11.71 -19.94
CA VAL A 328 3.80 -13.05 -19.37
C VAL A 328 2.79 -13.43 -18.30
N LEU A 329 2.07 -12.47 -17.73
CA LEU A 329 1.09 -12.70 -16.68
C LEU A 329 -0.33 -12.77 -17.24
N ASP A 330 -1.01 -13.91 -17.02
CA ASP A 330 -2.44 -14.02 -17.28
C ASP A 330 -3.22 -13.14 -16.27
N PRO A 331 -4.01 -12.14 -16.74
CA PRO A 331 -4.68 -11.19 -15.85
C PRO A 331 -5.68 -11.86 -14.90
N GLY A 332 -6.47 -12.83 -15.40
CA GLY A 332 -7.47 -13.54 -14.61
C GLY A 332 -6.86 -14.46 -13.57
N ALA A 333 -5.73 -15.10 -13.89
CA ALA A 333 -4.97 -15.95 -12.99
C ALA A 333 -4.28 -15.11 -11.89
N THR A 334 -3.60 -14.03 -12.27
CA THR A 334 -2.92 -13.13 -11.33
C THR A 334 -3.92 -12.51 -10.36
N ARG A 335 -5.07 -11.99 -10.86
CA ARG A 335 -6.15 -11.50 -9.99
C ARG A 335 -6.62 -12.57 -9.01
N ALA A 336 -6.85 -13.79 -9.49
CA ALA A 336 -7.30 -14.90 -8.64
C ALA A 336 -6.30 -15.22 -7.53
N ALA A 337 -5.00 -15.23 -7.85
CA ALA A 337 -3.92 -15.43 -6.89
C ALA A 337 -3.90 -14.32 -5.83
N MET A 338 -3.90 -13.06 -6.25
CA MET A 338 -3.86 -11.89 -5.36
C MET A 338 -5.07 -11.85 -4.42
N THR A 339 -6.28 -11.99 -4.96
CA THR A 339 -7.52 -12.01 -4.15
C THR A 339 -7.49 -13.15 -3.13
N THR A 340 -7.00 -14.34 -3.52
CA THR A 340 -6.92 -15.48 -2.60
C THR A 340 -5.94 -15.23 -1.45
N VAL A 341 -4.80 -14.60 -1.71
CA VAL A 341 -3.82 -14.20 -0.68
C VAL A 341 -4.44 -13.18 0.27
N ILE A 342 -5.02 -12.10 -0.26
CA ILE A 342 -5.64 -11.03 0.53
C ILE A 342 -6.73 -11.62 1.43
N LYS A 343 -7.64 -12.40 0.85
CA LYS A 343 -8.74 -13.04 1.58
C LYS A 343 -8.24 -13.89 2.74
N ARG A 344 -7.27 -14.76 2.51
CA ARG A 344 -6.67 -15.60 3.53
C ARG A 344 -6.10 -14.81 4.71
N MET A 345 -5.48 -13.67 4.45
CA MET A 345 -4.80 -12.88 5.47
C MET A 345 -5.74 -11.94 6.23
N ILE A 346 -6.79 -11.44 5.56
CA ILE A 346 -7.73 -10.48 6.16
C ILE A 346 -8.85 -11.17 6.92
N GLU A 347 -9.42 -12.26 6.38
CA GLU A 347 -10.55 -12.94 6.99
C GLU A 347 -10.17 -13.86 8.17
N ALA A 348 -8.88 -14.03 8.43
CA ALA A 348 -8.44 -14.88 9.54
C ALA A 348 -8.88 -14.29 10.90
N PRO A 349 -9.43 -15.11 11.81
CA PRO A 349 -9.85 -14.66 13.13
C PRO A 349 -8.69 -13.98 13.87
N GLY A 350 -8.97 -12.82 14.51
CA GLY A 350 -7.98 -12.04 15.25
C GLY A 350 -7.08 -11.15 14.39
N THR A 351 -7.35 -11.02 13.09
CA THR A 351 -6.64 -10.04 12.23
C THR A 351 -6.89 -8.60 12.67
N PHE A 352 -8.10 -8.32 13.11
CA PHE A 352 -8.51 -7.03 13.69
C PHE A 352 -8.89 -7.23 15.16
N ASP A 353 -8.72 -6.17 15.94
CA ASP A 353 -9.27 -6.12 17.30
C ASP A 353 -10.76 -5.74 17.28
N GLU A 354 -11.36 -5.61 18.46
CA GLU A 354 -12.78 -5.26 18.63
C GLU A 354 -13.16 -3.87 18.10
N ASN A 355 -12.17 -2.99 17.91
CA ASN A 355 -12.33 -1.63 17.39
C ASN A 355 -11.94 -1.50 15.92
N GLY A 356 -11.60 -2.61 15.25
CA GLY A 356 -11.23 -2.64 13.83
C GLY A 356 -9.77 -2.32 13.53
N TRP A 357 -8.89 -2.19 14.53
CA TRP A 357 -7.47 -1.97 14.32
C TRP A 357 -6.72 -3.27 14.04
N LEU A 358 -5.77 -3.22 13.10
CA LEU A 358 -4.94 -4.37 12.77
C LEU A 358 -4.14 -4.88 13.99
N GLN A 359 -4.10 -6.21 14.10
CA GLN A 359 -3.25 -6.94 15.04
C GLN A 359 -1.98 -7.45 14.35
N PRO A 360 -0.84 -7.58 15.07
CA PRO A 360 0.38 -8.16 14.52
C PRO A 360 0.18 -9.61 14.05
N GLY A 361 0.68 -9.96 12.90
CA GLY A 361 0.66 -11.32 12.37
C GLY A 361 0.64 -11.37 10.84
N TYR A 362 0.88 -12.56 10.30
CA TYR A 362 0.64 -12.88 8.88
C TYR A 362 -0.84 -13.22 8.65
N VAL A 363 -1.36 -14.13 9.48
CA VAL A 363 -2.71 -14.67 9.41
C VAL A 363 -3.27 -14.65 10.82
N GLY A 364 -4.28 -13.84 11.06
CA GLY A 364 -4.80 -13.64 12.41
C GLY A 364 -3.83 -12.85 13.30
N HIS A 365 -3.83 -13.16 14.61
CA HIS A 365 -3.00 -12.51 15.62
C HIS A 365 -1.78 -13.40 15.97
N GLN A 366 -0.59 -12.98 15.56
CA GLN A 366 0.69 -13.68 15.78
C GLN A 366 1.74 -12.67 16.27
N PRO A 367 1.69 -12.27 17.55
CA PRO A 367 2.51 -11.18 18.09
C PRO A 367 4.02 -11.43 17.99
N SER A 368 4.46 -12.70 18.01
CA SER A 368 5.88 -13.06 17.85
C SER A 368 6.43 -12.87 16.44
N ALA A 369 5.56 -12.66 15.43
CA ALA A 369 5.98 -12.34 14.07
C ALA A 369 6.41 -10.88 13.89
N ARG A 370 6.27 -10.07 14.92
CA ARG A 370 6.53 -8.63 14.91
C ARG A 370 8.02 -8.34 15.10
N ASP A 371 8.55 -7.46 14.24
CA ASP A 371 9.85 -6.84 14.49
C ASP A 371 9.75 -5.74 15.56
N ARG A 372 10.84 -5.47 16.26
CA ARG A 372 10.88 -4.46 17.35
C ARG A 372 10.47 -3.07 16.91
N TYR A 373 10.71 -2.70 15.65
CA TYR A 373 10.33 -1.39 15.10
C TYR A 373 8.87 -1.30 14.66
N ASN A 374 8.13 -2.42 14.65
CA ASN A 374 6.72 -2.37 14.28
C ASN A 374 5.90 -1.81 15.45
N ASN A 375 5.04 -0.87 15.14
CA ASN A 375 3.94 -0.39 15.97
C ASN A 375 2.61 -0.65 15.24
N THR A 376 1.47 -0.29 15.81
CA THR A 376 0.15 -0.48 15.17
C THR A 376 0.11 0.18 13.79
N GLY A 377 0.62 1.39 13.65
CA GLY A 377 0.69 2.10 12.37
C GLY A 377 1.55 1.38 11.32
N ALA A 378 2.63 0.71 11.77
CA ALA A 378 3.49 -0.05 10.88
C ALA A 378 2.77 -1.17 10.13
N LEU A 379 1.75 -1.78 10.74
CA LEU A 379 1.00 -2.90 10.16
C LEU A 379 0.23 -2.49 8.90
N TYR A 380 -0.15 -1.22 8.81
CA TYR A 380 -0.89 -0.66 7.66
C TYR A 380 -0.09 -0.62 6.37
N ASN A 381 1.20 -0.97 6.41
CA ASN A 381 1.97 -1.18 5.18
C ASN A 381 1.37 -2.29 4.27
N CYS A 382 0.52 -3.16 4.82
CA CYS A 382 -0.22 -4.14 4.04
C CYS A 382 -1.05 -3.51 2.92
N THR A 383 -1.52 -2.26 3.07
CA THR A 383 -2.30 -1.53 2.06
C THR A 383 -1.56 -1.37 0.74
N LEU A 384 -0.23 -1.38 0.74
CA LEU A 384 0.58 -1.37 -0.49
C LEU A 384 0.20 -2.51 -1.45
N GLY A 385 -0.22 -3.67 -0.93
CA GLY A 385 -0.68 -4.78 -1.74
C GLY A 385 -2.02 -4.55 -2.45
N LEU A 386 -2.68 -3.40 -2.23
CA LEU A 386 -3.90 -2.97 -2.93
C LEU A 386 -3.62 -2.13 -4.18
N ALA A 387 -2.35 -1.96 -4.57
CA ALA A 387 -1.94 -1.13 -5.71
C ALA A 387 -2.66 -1.48 -7.02
N HIS A 388 -3.10 -2.73 -7.20
CA HIS A 388 -3.85 -3.18 -8.36
C HIS A 388 -5.24 -2.52 -8.52
N LEU A 389 -5.79 -1.90 -7.47
CA LEU A 389 -6.99 -1.06 -7.58
C LEU A 389 -6.77 0.20 -8.42
N GLY A 390 -5.52 0.61 -8.65
CA GLY A 390 -5.16 1.69 -9.57
C GLY A 390 -5.40 1.38 -11.05
N MET A 391 -5.69 0.12 -11.41
CA MET A 391 -6.16 -0.22 -12.75
C MET A 391 -7.67 0.05 -12.86
N PRO A 392 -8.14 0.73 -13.94
CA PRO A 392 -9.56 1.03 -14.11
C PRO A 392 -10.41 -0.25 -14.21
N ALA A 393 -11.72 -0.15 -13.96
CA ALA A 393 -12.61 -1.31 -13.86
C ALA A 393 -12.74 -2.13 -15.16
N ASP A 394 -12.49 -1.53 -16.30
CA ASP A 394 -12.49 -2.16 -17.63
C ASP A 394 -11.13 -2.80 -18.01
N HIS A 395 -10.10 -2.65 -17.17
CA HIS A 395 -8.81 -3.27 -17.42
C HIS A 395 -8.91 -4.82 -17.45
N PRO A 396 -8.11 -5.50 -18.28
CA PRO A 396 -8.11 -6.98 -18.37
C PRO A 396 -7.96 -7.70 -17.02
N LEU A 397 -7.25 -7.12 -16.05
CA LEU A 397 -7.19 -7.68 -14.69
C LEU A 397 -8.58 -7.96 -14.12
N TRP A 398 -9.53 -7.03 -14.34
CA TRP A 398 -10.88 -7.10 -13.76
C TRP A 398 -11.90 -7.75 -14.68
N THR A 399 -11.68 -7.72 -16.01
CA THR A 399 -12.64 -8.22 -16.99
C THR A 399 -12.34 -9.65 -17.49
N ALA A 400 -11.07 -10.10 -17.42
CA ALA A 400 -10.73 -11.46 -17.83
C ALA A 400 -11.39 -12.51 -16.92
N PRO A 401 -11.79 -13.65 -17.47
CA PRO A 401 -12.31 -14.77 -16.68
C PRO A 401 -11.31 -15.21 -15.60
N ARG A 402 -11.82 -15.71 -14.48
CA ARG A 402 -10.97 -16.30 -13.45
C ARG A 402 -10.23 -17.52 -14.01
N ALA A 403 -8.92 -17.58 -13.83
CA ALA A 403 -8.09 -18.68 -14.31
C ALA A 403 -7.19 -19.21 -13.17
N LYS A 404 -6.67 -20.43 -13.37
CA LYS A 404 -5.67 -21.00 -12.46
C LYS A 404 -4.34 -20.28 -12.66
N TRP A 405 -3.74 -19.79 -11.59
CA TRP A 405 -2.38 -19.23 -11.64
C TRP A 405 -1.33 -20.35 -11.73
N PHE A 406 -0.08 -19.99 -12.01
CA PHE A 406 0.98 -20.93 -12.35
C PHE A 406 1.07 -22.14 -11.41
N GLN A 407 1.14 -21.91 -10.09
CA GLN A 407 1.24 -23.02 -9.14
C GLN A 407 -0.01 -23.91 -9.10
N GLN A 408 -1.20 -23.37 -9.31
CA GLN A 408 -2.41 -24.19 -9.42
C GLN A 408 -2.39 -25.08 -10.65
N ARG A 409 -1.91 -24.56 -11.79
CA ARG A 409 -1.77 -25.32 -13.02
C ARG A 409 -0.78 -26.47 -12.85
N VAL A 410 0.43 -26.16 -12.37
CA VAL A 410 1.49 -27.17 -12.15
C VAL A 410 1.01 -28.28 -11.22
N TRP A 411 0.48 -27.90 -10.05
CA TRP A 411 0.09 -28.88 -9.02
C TRP A 411 -1.26 -29.58 -9.32
N SER A 412 -1.99 -29.15 -10.35
CA SER A 412 -3.13 -29.92 -10.89
C SER A 412 -2.73 -30.88 -12.01
N GLY A 413 -1.44 -30.98 -12.37
CA GLY A 413 -0.94 -31.88 -13.40
C GLY A 413 -1.06 -31.36 -14.82
N GLU A 414 -1.30 -30.04 -15.01
CA GLU A 414 -1.28 -29.46 -16.36
C GLU A 414 0.14 -29.44 -16.90
N ASP A 415 0.27 -29.68 -18.21
CA ASP A 415 1.54 -29.50 -18.91
C ASP A 415 1.83 -28.04 -19.10
N VAL A 416 2.81 -27.52 -18.36
CA VAL A 416 3.23 -26.12 -18.38
C VAL A 416 4.70 -26.04 -18.80
N ALA A 417 5.01 -25.02 -19.61
CA ALA A 417 6.38 -24.76 -20.00
C ALA A 417 7.27 -24.45 -18.78
N ASN A 418 8.50 -24.94 -18.83
CA ASN A 418 9.48 -24.67 -17.78
C ASN A 418 9.94 -23.20 -17.87
N GLN A 419 10.07 -22.56 -16.73
CA GLN A 419 10.56 -21.20 -16.61
C GLN A 419 12.07 -21.14 -16.88
N LYS A 420 12.52 -20.12 -17.60
CA LYS A 420 13.94 -19.87 -17.87
C LYS A 420 14.37 -18.63 -17.13
N ALA A 421 15.63 -18.60 -16.69
CA ALA A 421 16.23 -17.40 -16.12
C ALA A 421 16.22 -16.25 -17.15
N TYR A 422 15.92 -15.05 -16.68
CA TYR A 422 15.99 -13.85 -17.49
C TYR A 422 17.45 -13.48 -17.75
N ARG A 423 17.78 -13.25 -19.01
CA ARG A 423 19.10 -12.79 -19.47
C ARG A 423 18.93 -11.47 -20.21
N GLU A 424 19.68 -10.45 -19.77
CA GLU A 424 19.76 -9.14 -20.42
C GLU A 424 20.48 -9.20 -21.74
#